data_e7ff302d82e954e86007eb13f8f3ce63
#
_entry.id   e7ff302d82e954e86007eb13f8f3ce63
#
_cell.length_a   1.000
_cell.length_b   1.000
_cell.length_c   1.000
_cell.angle_alpha   90.00
_cell.angle_beta   90.00
_cell.angle_gamma   90.00
#
_symmetry.space_group_name_H-M   'P 1'
#
loop_
_entity.id
_entity.type
_entity.pdbx_description
1 polymer ?
#
loop_
_entity_poly.entity_id
_entity_poly.type
_entity_poly.pdbx_seq_one_letter_code
_entity_poly.pdbx_strand_id
1 'polypeptide(L)'
;MRPLRLRTIQPPRRRSNWAMAPGTGFFMKFPTFADNDYVKKYQLTDDTGRFTVTSEEADKFMWKVPTLRNTALTAPYFHNGAVGTLDEAVRVMARVQLNKDLTNEQVADIVVFLSALTGEFPEQPMPRLPATPGRSVIK
;
A
#
# COMPACT_ATOMS: atom_id res chain seq x y z
N MET A 1 -54.64 2.58 -23.99
CA MET A 1 -53.91 2.10 -22.80
C MET A 1 -52.42 1.95 -23.12
N ARG A 2 -51.57 2.78 -22.55
CA ARG A 2 -50.12 2.68 -22.72
C ARG A 2 -49.56 1.79 -21.62
N PRO A 3 -48.68 0.80 -21.90
CA PRO A 3 -48.10 -0.02 -20.86
C PRO A 3 -47.12 0.79 -20.00
N LEU A 4 -47.26 0.69 -18.68
CA LEU A 4 -46.35 1.21 -17.67
C LEU A 4 -44.95 0.56 -17.85
N ARG A 5 -43.95 1.34 -18.25
CA ARG A 5 -42.57 0.87 -18.19
C ARG A 5 -42.11 0.88 -16.73
N LEU A 6 -41.95 -0.30 -16.17
CA LEU A 6 -41.28 -0.51 -14.91
C LEU A 6 -39.86 -0.02 -15.01
N ARG A 7 -39.53 1.08 -14.33
CA ARG A 7 -38.14 1.50 -14.13
C ARG A 7 -37.46 0.43 -13.26
N THR A 8 -36.59 -0.34 -13.88
CA THR A 8 -35.68 -1.23 -13.15
C THR A 8 -34.75 -0.32 -12.34
N ILE A 9 -34.98 -0.25 -11.02
CA ILE A 9 -34.06 0.39 -10.07
C ILE A 9 -32.83 -0.51 -10.02
N GLN A 10 -31.77 -0.13 -10.76
CA GLN A 10 -30.49 -0.77 -10.58
C GLN A 10 -29.99 -0.41 -9.16
N PRO A 11 -29.64 -1.42 -8.34
CA PRO A 11 -29.01 -1.13 -7.06
C PRO A 11 -27.74 -0.34 -7.31
N PRO A 12 -27.37 0.60 -6.41
CA PRO A 12 -26.12 1.33 -6.54
C PRO A 12 -25.00 0.32 -6.65
N ARG A 13 -24.26 0.36 -7.75
CA ARG A 13 -23.04 -0.43 -7.90
C ARG A 13 -22.15 -0.05 -6.72
N ARG A 14 -22.02 -0.93 -5.73
CA ARG A 14 -20.93 -0.84 -4.77
C ARG A 14 -19.67 -0.80 -5.62
N ARG A 15 -19.08 0.38 -5.78
CA ARG A 15 -17.72 0.47 -6.25
C ARG A 15 -16.91 -0.28 -5.22
N SER A 16 -16.59 -1.54 -5.51
CA SER A 16 -15.52 -2.22 -4.80
C SER A 16 -14.31 -1.29 -4.93
N ASN A 17 -13.65 -0.95 -3.82
CA ASN A 17 -12.43 -0.12 -3.82
C ASN A 17 -11.25 -0.81 -4.55
N TRP A 18 -11.54 -1.79 -5.38
CA TRP A 18 -10.63 -2.66 -6.11
C TRP A 18 -10.70 -2.30 -7.60
N ALA A 19 -10.09 -1.19 -7.98
CA ALA A 19 -9.99 -0.83 -9.38
C ALA A 19 -8.74 -1.50 -9.98
N MET A 20 -8.90 -2.68 -10.56
CA MET A 20 -7.92 -3.23 -11.49
C MET A 20 -8.20 -2.62 -12.87
N ALA A 21 -7.42 -1.63 -13.27
CA ALA A 21 -7.31 -1.29 -14.68
C ALA A 21 -6.27 -2.23 -15.31
N PRO A 22 -6.54 -2.82 -16.49
CA PRO A 22 -5.59 -3.68 -17.18
C PRO A 22 -4.24 -2.96 -17.37
N GLY A 23 -3.14 -3.55 -16.87
CA GLY A 23 -1.78 -3.04 -17.06
C GLY A 23 -1.28 -2.04 -16.02
N THR A 24 -2.10 -1.55 -15.08
CA THR A 24 -1.70 -0.47 -14.14
C THR A 24 -1.38 -0.93 -12.71
N GLY A 25 -1.50 -2.22 -12.41
CA GLY A 25 -1.33 -2.76 -11.07
C GLY A 25 -2.57 -2.55 -10.18
N PHE A 26 -2.49 -3.12 -8.99
CA PHE A 26 -3.57 -3.07 -8.02
C PHE A 26 -3.35 -1.90 -7.05
N PHE A 27 -4.32 -0.99 -6.96
CA PHE A 27 -4.27 0.17 -6.08
C PHE A 27 -5.31 0.06 -4.98
N MET A 28 -4.96 0.49 -3.78
CA MET A 28 -5.84 0.54 -2.62
C MET A 28 -5.68 1.86 -1.88
N LYS A 29 -6.78 2.35 -1.31
CA LYS A 29 -6.75 3.54 -0.46
C LYS A 29 -6.07 3.20 0.87
N PHE A 30 -5.08 4.00 1.24
CA PHE A 30 -4.41 3.92 2.54
C PHE A 30 -4.09 5.32 3.07
N PRO A 31 -4.43 5.63 4.32
CA PRO A 31 -5.24 4.86 5.24
C PRO A 31 -6.73 4.85 4.86
N THR A 32 -7.47 3.76 5.15
CA THR A 32 -8.93 3.70 4.97
C THR A 32 -9.65 4.40 6.12
N PHE A 33 -9.17 4.21 7.34
CA PHE A 33 -9.66 4.86 8.56
C PHE A 33 -8.65 5.92 9.00
N ALA A 34 -8.81 7.13 8.46
CA ALA A 34 -7.86 8.22 8.69
C ALA A 34 -8.01 8.91 10.06
N ASP A 35 -9.15 8.76 10.71
CA ASP A 35 -9.43 9.40 12.01
C ASP A 35 -9.01 8.48 13.16
N ASN A 36 -7.69 8.28 13.31
CA ASN A 36 -7.12 7.58 14.45
C ASN A 36 -5.71 8.09 14.79
N ASP A 37 -5.25 7.75 15.99
CA ASP A 37 -3.98 8.26 16.52
C ASP A 37 -2.76 7.75 15.77
N TYR A 38 -2.82 6.55 15.18
CA TYR A 38 -1.72 6.02 14.39
C TYR A 38 -1.48 6.84 13.11
N VAL A 39 -2.54 7.35 12.49
CA VAL A 39 -2.41 8.19 11.29
C VAL A 39 -1.66 9.47 11.62
N LYS A 40 -1.99 10.11 12.75
CA LYS A 40 -1.33 11.32 13.24
C LYS A 40 0.11 11.03 13.69
N LYS A 41 0.28 9.97 14.51
CA LYS A 41 1.58 9.57 15.07
C LYS A 41 2.62 9.31 13.97
N TYR A 42 2.23 8.64 12.89
CA TYR A 42 3.12 8.24 11.81
C TYR A 42 2.97 9.09 10.54
N GLN A 43 2.24 10.19 10.59
CA GLN A 43 2.09 11.14 9.47
C GLN A 43 1.68 10.46 8.16
N LEU A 44 0.75 9.51 8.22
CA LEU A 44 0.40 8.65 7.08
C LEU A 44 -0.40 9.36 5.98
N THR A 45 -0.80 10.61 6.19
CA THR A 45 -1.60 11.42 5.25
C THR A 45 -0.86 12.64 4.72
N ASP A 46 0.42 12.81 5.07
CA ASP A 46 1.21 13.95 4.59
C ASP A 46 1.50 13.84 3.09
N ASP A 47 1.58 12.61 2.58
CA ASP A 47 1.65 12.33 1.15
C ASP A 47 0.29 11.85 0.64
N THR A 48 -0.17 12.44 -0.45
CA THR A 48 -1.46 12.14 -1.07
C THR A 48 -1.40 10.99 -2.08
N GLY A 49 -0.26 10.32 -2.21
CA GLY A 49 -0.05 9.14 -3.05
C GLY A 49 -0.20 9.44 -4.55
N ARG A 50 -0.93 8.60 -5.25
CA ARG A 50 -1.12 8.70 -6.70
C ARG A 50 -1.69 10.06 -7.15
N PHE A 51 -2.46 10.73 -6.31
CA PHE A 51 -3.00 12.07 -6.58
C PHE A 51 -1.92 13.07 -6.94
N THR A 52 -0.74 12.98 -6.35
CA THR A 52 0.41 13.87 -6.64
C THR A 52 0.78 13.88 -8.14
N VAL A 53 0.54 12.77 -8.84
CA VAL A 53 0.85 12.62 -10.26
C VAL A 53 -0.35 12.88 -11.15
N THR A 54 -1.53 12.38 -10.75
CA THR A 54 -2.73 12.40 -11.60
C THR A 54 -3.58 13.66 -11.41
N SER A 55 -3.49 14.29 -10.25
CA SER A 55 -4.37 15.40 -9.81
C SER A 55 -5.87 15.05 -9.81
N GLU A 56 -6.21 13.75 -9.87
CA GLU A 56 -7.57 13.24 -9.82
C GLU A 56 -7.99 12.97 -8.38
N GLU A 57 -9.06 13.60 -7.88
CA GLU A 57 -9.54 13.41 -6.49
C GLU A 57 -9.83 11.94 -6.15
N ALA A 58 -10.22 11.13 -7.14
CA ALA A 58 -10.44 9.70 -6.96
C ALA A 58 -9.15 8.92 -6.63
N ASP A 59 -7.99 9.46 -6.97
CA ASP A 59 -6.67 8.88 -6.76
C ASP A 59 -6.02 9.32 -5.43
N LYS A 60 -6.69 10.17 -4.64
CA LYS A 60 -6.18 10.68 -3.37
C LYS A 60 -6.02 9.54 -2.36
N PHE A 61 -4.80 9.42 -1.83
CA PHE A 61 -4.38 8.33 -0.94
C PHE A 61 -4.48 6.93 -1.56
N MET A 62 -4.44 6.85 -2.89
CA MET A 62 -4.34 5.57 -3.59
C MET A 62 -2.88 5.17 -3.74
N TRP A 63 -2.58 3.94 -3.29
CA TRP A 63 -1.25 3.36 -3.31
C TRP A 63 -1.24 2.04 -4.04
N LYS A 64 -0.17 1.77 -4.79
CA LYS A 64 0.03 0.45 -5.38
C LYS A 64 0.24 -0.57 -4.26
N VAL A 65 -0.55 -1.64 -4.26
CA VAL A 65 -0.42 -2.70 -3.27
C VAL A 65 0.89 -3.46 -3.50
N PRO A 66 1.82 -3.47 -2.53
CA PRO A 66 3.07 -4.21 -2.65
C PRO A 66 2.84 -5.71 -2.44
N THR A 67 3.81 -6.52 -2.88
CA THR A 67 3.85 -7.93 -2.49
C THR A 67 4.19 -8.07 -1.01
N LEU A 68 3.68 -9.12 -0.37
CA LEU A 68 4.06 -9.47 1.01
C LEU A 68 5.34 -10.34 1.07
N ARG A 69 5.85 -10.77 -0.09
CA ARG A 69 7.10 -11.55 -0.16
C ARG A 69 8.27 -10.70 0.33
N ASN A 70 9.08 -11.27 1.20
CA ASN A 70 10.25 -10.63 1.81
C ASN A 70 9.95 -9.38 2.66
N THR A 71 8.69 -9.14 3.03
CA THR A 71 8.31 -7.98 3.85
C THR A 71 9.11 -7.91 5.16
N ALA A 72 9.42 -9.05 5.78
CA ALA A 72 10.21 -9.09 7.01
C ALA A 72 11.62 -8.50 6.88
N LEU A 73 12.15 -8.36 5.65
CA LEU A 73 13.49 -7.84 5.37
C LEU A 73 13.48 -6.36 4.88
N THR A 74 12.32 -5.74 4.76
CA THR A 74 12.17 -4.44 4.10
C THR A 74 11.85 -3.29 5.04
N ALA A 75 12.24 -3.39 6.32
CA ALA A 75 12.16 -2.25 7.23
C ALA A 75 13.00 -1.07 6.69
N PRO A 76 12.59 0.18 6.91
CA PRO A 76 11.38 0.64 7.60
C PRO A 76 10.12 0.54 6.73
N TYR A 77 8.94 0.50 7.36
CA TYR A 77 7.65 0.22 6.73
C TYR A 77 6.87 1.47 6.38
N PHE A 78 5.87 1.30 5.50
CA PHE A 78 5.03 2.29 4.86
C PHE A 78 5.77 3.17 3.84
N HIS A 79 4.99 4.00 3.12
CA HIS A 79 5.50 4.87 2.05
C HIS A 79 6.49 5.94 2.55
N ASN A 80 6.37 6.32 3.82
CA ASN A 80 7.23 7.33 4.46
C ASN A 80 8.31 6.73 5.36
N GLY A 81 8.38 5.40 5.50
CA GLY A 81 9.35 4.73 6.37
C GLY A 81 9.19 5.03 7.86
N ALA A 82 8.03 5.49 8.32
CA ALA A 82 7.83 5.97 9.68
C ALA A 82 7.79 4.86 10.74
N VAL A 83 7.68 3.59 10.34
CA VAL A 83 7.55 2.45 11.26
C VAL A 83 8.74 1.51 11.11
N GLY A 84 9.53 1.35 12.18
CA GLY A 84 10.78 0.62 12.15
C GLY A 84 10.65 -0.90 12.35
N THR A 85 9.56 -1.40 12.93
CA THR A 85 9.39 -2.83 13.26
C THR A 85 8.17 -3.44 12.57
N LEU A 86 8.26 -4.74 12.26
CA LEU A 86 7.18 -5.46 11.60
C LEU A 86 5.95 -5.60 12.49
N ASP A 87 6.15 -5.84 13.79
CA ASP A 87 5.08 -5.93 14.78
C ASP A 87 4.24 -4.66 14.83
N GLU A 88 4.90 -3.51 14.89
CA GLU A 88 4.21 -2.22 14.89
C GLU A 88 3.53 -1.95 13.54
N ALA A 89 4.15 -2.33 12.42
CA ALA A 89 3.55 -2.20 11.10
C ALA A 89 2.25 -3.03 10.99
N VAL A 90 2.22 -4.23 11.54
CA VAL A 90 1.01 -5.08 11.59
C VAL A 90 -0.08 -4.41 12.42
N ARG A 91 0.24 -3.84 13.60
CA ARG A 91 -0.74 -3.12 14.44
C ARG A 91 -1.29 -1.90 13.72
N VAL A 92 -0.41 -1.10 13.12
CA VAL A 92 -0.80 0.09 12.35
C VAL A 92 -1.74 -0.31 11.22
N MET A 93 -1.38 -1.33 10.41
CA MET A 93 -2.24 -1.81 9.31
C MET A 93 -3.60 -2.28 9.80
N ALA A 94 -3.67 -3.05 10.88
CA ALA A 94 -4.93 -3.50 11.44
C ALA A 94 -5.83 -2.32 11.85
N ARG A 95 -5.24 -1.29 12.43
CA ARG A 95 -5.98 -0.12 12.90
C ARG A 95 -6.42 0.79 11.75
N VAL A 96 -5.50 1.13 10.82
CA VAL A 96 -5.76 2.11 9.77
C VAL A 96 -6.52 1.54 8.57
N GLN A 97 -6.47 0.22 8.33
CA GLN A 97 -7.16 -0.43 7.22
C GLN A 97 -8.43 -1.18 7.61
N LEU A 98 -8.49 -1.74 8.82
CA LEU A 98 -9.59 -2.60 9.26
C LEU A 98 -10.32 -2.05 10.49
N ASN A 99 -9.82 -0.98 11.11
CA ASN A 99 -10.28 -0.42 12.39
C ASN A 99 -10.38 -1.50 13.49
N LYS A 100 -9.35 -2.35 13.58
CA LYS A 100 -9.27 -3.44 14.56
C LYS A 100 -8.03 -3.29 15.44
N ASP A 101 -8.20 -3.60 16.72
CA ASP A 101 -7.11 -3.79 17.66
C ASP A 101 -6.78 -5.29 17.69
N LEU A 102 -5.51 -5.61 17.47
CA LEU A 102 -5.01 -6.97 17.56
C LEU A 102 -4.40 -7.25 18.92
N THR A 103 -4.61 -8.47 19.44
CA THR A 103 -3.90 -8.95 20.61
C THR A 103 -2.42 -9.17 20.31
N ASN A 104 -1.57 -9.26 21.32
CA ASN A 104 -0.15 -9.55 21.12
C ASN A 104 0.06 -10.90 20.43
N GLU A 105 -0.75 -11.89 20.74
CA GLU A 105 -0.71 -13.22 20.13
C GLU A 105 -1.04 -13.15 18.63
N GLN A 106 -2.12 -12.47 18.26
CA GLN A 106 -2.49 -12.28 16.85
C GLN A 106 -1.41 -11.54 16.05
N VAL A 107 -0.77 -10.55 16.66
CA VAL A 107 0.35 -9.86 16.00
C VAL A 107 1.52 -10.81 15.80
N ALA A 108 1.88 -11.60 16.81
CA ALA A 108 2.95 -12.58 16.70
C ALA A 108 2.69 -13.62 15.60
N ASP A 109 1.47 -14.15 15.53
CA ASP A 109 1.07 -15.10 14.48
C ASP A 109 1.22 -14.50 13.07
N ILE A 110 0.77 -13.25 12.88
CA ILE A 110 0.91 -12.55 11.60
C ILE A 110 2.38 -12.31 11.26
N VAL A 111 3.21 -11.94 12.23
CA VAL A 111 4.65 -11.72 12.04
C VAL A 111 5.35 -13.03 11.65
N VAL A 112 5.01 -14.15 12.30
CA VAL A 112 5.51 -15.47 11.93
C VAL A 112 5.11 -15.83 10.50
N PHE A 113 3.86 -15.61 10.12
CA PHE A 113 3.39 -15.82 8.76
C PHE A 113 4.18 -14.96 7.74
N LEU A 114 4.33 -13.67 7.99
CA LEU A 114 5.08 -12.77 7.11
C LEU A 114 6.56 -13.15 7.00
N SER A 115 7.14 -13.64 8.08
CA SER A 115 8.52 -14.16 8.10
C SER A 115 8.67 -15.42 7.25
N ALA A 116 7.65 -16.29 7.23
CA ALA A 116 7.63 -17.49 6.39
C ALA A 116 7.54 -17.16 4.88
N LEU A 117 7.15 -15.94 4.51
CA LEU A 117 7.17 -15.47 3.12
C LEU A 117 8.55 -14.95 2.67
N THR A 118 9.57 -15.08 3.52
CA THR A 118 10.95 -14.73 3.20
C THR A 118 11.59 -15.82 2.37
N GLY A 119 12.05 -15.47 1.17
CA GLY A 119 12.79 -16.36 0.28
C GLY A 119 14.26 -15.99 0.20
N GLU A 120 15.04 -16.90 -0.34
CA GLU A 120 16.44 -16.61 -0.66
C GLU A 120 16.52 -15.55 -1.78
N PHE A 121 17.40 -14.58 -1.61
CA PHE A 121 17.73 -13.66 -2.69
C PHE A 121 18.67 -14.38 -3.65
N PRO A 122 18.33 -14.43 -4.97
CA PRO A 122 19.27 -14.95 -5.93
C PRO A 122 20.55 -14.09 -5.93
N GLU A 123 21.71 -14.74 -5.94
CA GLU A 123 22.98 -14.04 -6.12
C GLU A 123 22.94 -13.29 -7.47
N GLN A 124 22.95 -11.99 -7.40
CA GLN A 124 23.04 -11.14 -8.59
C GLN A 124 24.45 -10.58 -8.68
N PRO A 125 25.22 -10.89 -9.74
CA PRO A 125 26.49 -10.22 -9.95
C PRO A 125 26.23 -8.73 -10.12
N MET A 126 26.79 -7.93 -9.21
CA MET A 126 26.68 -6.48 -9.30
C MET A 126 27.30 -6.00 -10.63
N PRO A 127 26.56 -5.31 -11.49
CA PRO A 127 27.13 -4.76 -12.71
C PRO A 127 28.27 -3.81 -12.35
N ARG A 128 29.44 -4.03 -12.92
CA ARG A 128 30.53 -3.08 -12.80
C ARG A 128 30.21 -1.86 -13.64
N LEU A 129 30.22 -0.70 -13.02
CA LEU A 129 30.14 0.54 -13.77
C LEU A 129 31.33 0.60 -14.75
N PRO A 130 31.11 1.05 -15.99
CA PRO A 130 32.21 1.28 -16.91
C PRO A 130 33.17 2.26 -16.29
N ALA A 131 34.47 2.10 -16.57
CA ALA A 131 35.49 3.01 -16.09
C ALA A 131 35.11 4.45 -16.46
N THR A 132 35.03 5.33 -15.47
CA THR A 132 34.68 6.73 -15.71
C THR A 132 35.82 7.37 -16.50
N PRO A 133 35.58 8.04 -17.62
CA PRO A 133 36.62 8.72 -18.40
C PRO A 133 37.19 9.99 -17.71
N GLY A 134 36.90 10.16 -16.42
CA GLY A 134 37.40 11.31 -15.64
C GLY A 134 36.76 12.66 -16.01
N ARG A 135 35.69 12.64 -16.83
CA ARG A 135 34.94 13.84 -17.20
C ARG A 135 33.49 13.70 -16.80
N SER A 136 32.99 14.73 -16.11
CA SER A 136 31.53 14.80 -15.83
C SER A 136 30.77 14.97 -17.13
N VAL A 137 29.74 14.14 -17.37
CA VAL A 137 28.80 14.30 -18.48
C VAL A 137 27.67 15.27 -18.12
N ILE A 138 27.62 15.75 -16.89
CA ILE A 138 26.64 16.76 -16.43
C ILE A 138 27.26 18.12 -16.61
N LYS A 139 26.67 18.92 -17.52
CA LYS A 139 26.99 20.35 -17.71
C LYS A 139 26.08 21.16 -16.78
#